data_c5258d6afe3f200e14714ee94474d5be
#
_entry.id   c5258d6afe3f200e14714ee94474d5be
#
_cell.length_a   1.000
_cell.length_b   1.000
_cell.length_c   1.000
_cell.angle_alpha   90.00
_cell.angle_beta   90.00
_cell.angle_gamma   90.00
#
_symmetry.space_group_name_H-M   'P 1'
#
loop_
_entity.id
_entity.type
_entity.pdbx_description
1 polymer ?
#
loop_
_entity_poly.entity_id
_entity_poly.type
_entity_poly.pdbx_seq_one_letter_code
_entity_poly.pdbx_strand_id
1 'polypeptide(L)'
;MVGGVDFGHTGEVRRIDAEGIRRRLDDHEVVLVSPIGFSPTGDIFNCTLEDVATSTAIALGADKLIFLTETAGAPDAKGKLISELTVAQATALIAGNNLPEDVKIYLPCAVKAVNSGVKRAHLISRHVDGALLIELFTHHGIGTMIVPEPLEHLRDATAEDVPGILQILEPLEQQGVLVPRERTMLERDIGHFFVLEAEGNILGCAALYPFPEHKTAELAAVAVNPFYRDGGRGERLLDYAIAKARGMGLKTLFVLSTRTTHWFIERGFTETDVSGLPKARADNYNYDRRSKVFRKEL
;
A
#
# COMPACT_ATOMS: atom_id res chain seq x y z
N MET A 1 -12.63 38.23 -13.85
CA MET A 1 -11.59 38.26 -14.90
C MET A 1 -10.35 37.52 -14.40
N VAL A 2 -9.89 36.48 -15.10
CA VAL A 2 -8.65 35.77 -14.81
C VAL A 2 -7.73 35.97 -16.01
N GLY A 3 -6.50 36.47 -15.78
CA GLY A 3 -5.57 36.78 -16.85
C GLY A 3 -6.04 37.83 -17.86
N GLY A 4 -6.96 38.72 -17.47
CA GLY A 4 -7.53 39.73 -18.36
C GLY A 4 -8.70 39.28 -19.25
N VAL A 5 -9.11 38.00 -19.11
CA VAL A 5 -10.24 37.43 -19.86
C VAL A 5 -11.49 37.43 -18.98
N ASP A 6 -12.61 37.88 -19.52
CA ASP A 6 -13.92 37.78 -18.90
C ASP A 6 -14.57 36.45 -19.32
N PHE A 7 -14.73 35.54 -18.33
CA PHE A 7 -15.38 34.23 -18.55
C PHE A 7 -16.90 34.30 -18.35
N GLY A 8 -17.49 35.49 -18.22
CA GLY A 8 -18.92 35.67 -18.04
C GLY A 8 -19.45 34.97 -16.80
N HIS A 9 -20.41 34.06 -16.96
CA HIS A 9 -21.02 33.30 -15.89
C HIS A 9 -20.26 32.01 -15.51
N THR A 10 -18.98 31.91 -15.79
CA THR A 10 -18.12 30.82 -15.26
C THR A 10 -17.56 31.24 -13.91
N GLY A 11 -17.78 30.43 -12.88
CA GLY A 11 -17.38 30.70 -11.52
C GLY A 11 -16.45 29.65 -10.93
N GLU A 12 -15.76 30.04 -9.86
CA GLU A 12 -15.00 29.14 -8.99
C GLU A 12 -15.75 28.94 -7.68
N VAL A 13 -15.67 27.74 -7.11
CA VAL A 13 -16.31 27.43 -5.84
C VAL A 13 -15.57 28.11 -4.71
N ARG A 14 -16.22 29.03 -4.01
CA ARG A 14 -15.66 29.73 -2.84
C ARG A 14 -16.14 29.16 -1.51
N ARG A 15 -17.34 28.60 -1.47
CA ARG A 15 -17.96 28.06 -0.27
C ARG A 15 -18.96 26.96 -0.62
N ILE A 16 -18.97 25.91 0.19
CA ILE A 16 -19.98 24.83 0.18
C ILE A 16 -20.82 24.96 1.46
N ASP A 17 -22.13 24.78 1.36
CA ASP A 17 -23.02 24.65 2.52
C ASP A 17 -22.91 23.24 3.10
N ALA A 18 -21.78 22.98 3.77
CA ALA A 18 -21.50 21.68 4.37
C ALA A 18 -22.51 21.30 5.46
N GLU A 19 -23.04 22.28 6.21
CA GLU A 19 -24.01 22.04 7.27
C GLU A 19 -25.35 21.57 6.69
N GLY A 20 -25.81 22.22 5.62
CA GLY A 20 -27.03 21.83 4.93
C GLY A 20 -26.93 20.43 4.31
N ILE A 21 -25.76 20.10 3.74
CA ILE A 21 -25.49 18.76 3.18
C ILE A 21 -25.48 17.72 4.32
N ARG A 22 -24.73 17.95 5.42
CA ARG A 22 -24.65 17.03 6.55
C ARG A 22 -26.02 16.69 7.13
N ARG A 23 -26.88 17.69 7.35
CA ARG A 23 -28.24 17.45 7.85
C ARG A 23 -29.01 16.46 6.99
N ARG A 24 -28.91 16.56 5.65
CA ARG A 24 -29.55 15.62 4.72
C ARG A 24 -28.96 14.22 4.82
N LEU A 25 -27.61 14.13 4.90
CA LEU A 25 -26.92 12.85 5.05
C LEU A 25 -27.27 12.17 6.39
N ASP A 26 -27.41 12.94 7.48
CA ASP A 26 -27.82 12.44 8.80
C ASP A 26 -29.26 11.91 8.79
N ASP A 27 -30.12 12.49 7.95
CA ASP A 27 -31.47 11.99 7.66
C ASP A 27 -31.49 10.78 6.70
N HIS A 28 -30.31 10.18 6.39
CA HIS A 28 -30.12 9.06 5.47
C HIS A 28 -30.51 9.35 4.01
N GLU A 29 -30.49 10.59 3.62
CA GLU A 29 -30.73 11.02 2.24
C GLU A 29 -29.45 10.94 1.38
N VAL A 30 -29.63 10.77 0.08
CA VAL A 30 -28.56 10.96 -0.91
C VAL A 30 -28.62 12.39 -1.43
N VAL A 31 -27.53 13.13 -1.32
CA VAL A 31 -27.46 14.52 -1.74
C VAL A 31 -26.85 14.62 -3.13
N LEU A 32 -27.66 15.11 -4.09
CA LEU A 32 -27.19 15.41 -5.44
C LEU A 32 -26.81 16.90 -5.52
N VAL A 33 -25.55 17.18 -5.84
CA VAL A 33 -25.01 18.54 -5.97
C VAL A 33 -24.77 18.83 -7.43
N SER A 34 -25.40 19.88 -7.97
CA SER A 34 -25.15 20.34 -9.34
C SER A 34 -23.96 21.29 -9.42
N PRO A 35 -23.27 21.39 -10.57
CA PRO A 35 -22.15 22.30 -10.78
C PRO A 35 -22.61 23.75 -11.04
N ILE A 36 -23.52 24.24 -10.20
CA ILE A 36 -24.10 25.60 -10.27
C ILE A 36 -23.84 26.28 -8.93
N GLY A 37 -23.25 27.48 -9.00
CA GLY A 37 -23.00 28.32 -7.85
C GLY A 37 -23.85 29.60 -7.88
N PHE A 38 -24.04 30.23 -6.72
CA PHE A 38 -24.71 31.50 -6.56
C PHE A 38 -23.76 32.52 -5.93
N SER A 39 -23.76 33.74 -6.48
CA SER A 39 -23.06 34.85 -5.81
C SER A 39 -23.88 35.34 -4.62
N PRO A 40 -23.28 36.12 -3.69
CA PRO A 40 -24.02 36.80 -2.61
C PRO A 40 -25.09 37.77 -3.15
N THR A 41 -24.96 38.20 -4.40
CA THR A 41 -25.94 39.09 -5.08
C THR A 41 -27.03 38.34 -5.79
N GLY A 42 -26.98 36.97 -5.82
CA GLY A 42 -27.98 36.12 -6.42
C GLY A 42 -27.69 35.77 -7.90
N ASP A 43 -26.54 36.17 -8.43
CA ASP A 43 -26.16 35.79 -9.79
C ASP A 43 -25.78 34.33 -9.88
N ILE A 44 -26.15 33.66 -10.97
CA ILE A 44 -25.91 32.25 -11.21
C ILE A 44 -24.62 32.07 -12.02
N PHE A 45 -23.77 31.13 -11.56
CA PHE A 45 -22.51 30.79 -12.20
C PHE A 45 -22.41 29.28 -12.48
N ASN A 46 -21.88 28.93 -13.65
CA ASN A 46 -21.47 27.56 -13.95
C ASN A 46 -20.09 27.32 -13.33
N CYS A 47 -20.00 26.32 -12.47
CA CYS A 47 -18.75 25.83 -11.92
C CYS A 47 -18.32 24.56 -12.65
N THR A 48 -17.06 24.19 -12.56
CA THR A 48 -16.62 22.88 -13.08
C THR A 48 -17.05 21.77 -12.11
N LEU A 49 -17.40 20.61 -12.67
CA LEU A 49 -17.86 19.46 -11.90
C LEU A 49 -16.79 19.01 -10.89
N GLU A 50 -15.56 18.94 -11.35
CA GLU A 50 -14.41 18.51 -10.56
C GLU A 50 -14.11 19.48 -9.40
N ASP A 51 -14.27 20.79 -9.59
CA ASP A 51 -14.08 21.77 -8.53
C ASP A 51 -15.19 21.69 -7.48
N VAL A 52 -16.45 21.54 -7.91
CA VAL A 52 -17.58 21.34 -7.00
C VAL A 52 -17.42 20.04 -6.20
N ALA A 53 -17.08 18.93 -6.86
CA ALA A 53 -16.87 17.65 -6.20
C ALA A 53 -15.73 17.72 -5.17
N THR A 54 -14.58 18.26 -5.58
CA THR A 54 -13.40 18.42 -4.72
C THR A 54 -13.70 19.32 -3.52
N SER A 55 -14.30 20.48 -3.76
CA SER A 55 -14.65 21.44 -2.69
C SER A 55 -15.68 20.87 -1.73
N THR A 56 -16.65 20.12 -2.23
CA THR A 56 -17.66 19.44 -1.40
C THR A 56 -17.01 18.36 -0.53
N ALA A 57 -16.15 17.51 -1.09
CA ALA A 57 -15.46 16.48 -0.34
C ALA A 57 -14.59 17.07 0.77
N ILE A 58 -13.86 18.16 0.49
CA ILE A 58 -13.04 18.87 1.48
C ILE A 58 -13.92 19.49 2.59
N ALA A 59 -14.98 20.18 2.23
CA ALA A 59 -15.87 20.84 3.20
C ALA A 59 -16.59 19.86 4.12
N LEU A 60 -16.89 18.67 3.63
CA LEU A 60 -17.50 17.60 4.41
C LEU A 60 -16.48 16.80 5.24
N GLY A 61 -15.18 16.89 4.95
CA GLY A 61 -14.19 15.97 5.49
C GLY A 61 -14.47 14.54 5.06
N ALA A 62 -14.80 14.34 3.78
CA ALA A 62 -15.22 13.06 3.26
C ALA A 62 -14.13 11.99 3.44
N ASP A 63 -14.54 10.76 3.73
CA ASP A 63 -13.60 9.63 3.80
C ASP A 63 -13.02 9.29 2.42
N LYS A 64 -13.84 9.41 1.37
CA LYS A 64 -13.47 9.08 0.00
C LYS A 64 -14.05 10.08 -0.99
N LEU A 65 -13.24 10.48 -1.98
CA LEU A 65 -13.68 11.19 -3.17
C LEU A 65 -13.46 10.28 -4.37
N ILE A 66 -14.49 10.04 -5.17
CA ILE A 66 -14.40 9.14 -6.32
C ILE A 66 -14.75 9.90 -7.60
N PHE A 67 -13.82 9.89 -8.56
CA PHE A 67 -14.04 10.37 -9.90
C PHE A 67 -14.31 9.18 -10.84
N LEU A 68 -15.42 9.24 -11.55
CA LEU A 68 -15.75 8.31 -12.64
C LEU A 68 -15.13 8.85 -13.93
N THR A 69 -14.07 8.20 -14.40
CA THR A 69 -13.24 8.64 -15.52
C THR A 69 -13.52 7.85 -16.80
N GLU A 70 -13.09 8.36 -17.96
CA GLU A 70 -13.13 7.63 -19.23
C GLU A 70 -12.12 6.48 -19.23
N THR A 71 -10.95 6.70 -18.62
CA THR A 71 -9.89 5.72 -18.51
C THR A 71 -10.01 4.91 -17.21
N ALA A 72 -9.23 3.83 -17.09
CA ALA A 72 -9.22 3.02 -15.88
C ALA A 72 -8.59 3.71 -14.67
N GLY A 73 -7.84 4.80 -14.89
CA GLY A 73 -7.09 5.53 -13.90
C GLY A 73 -5.74 5.99 -14.44
N ALA A 74 -4.78 6.27 -13.56
CA ALA A 74 -3.46 6.77 -13.95
C ALA A 74 -2.54 5.65 -14.46
N PRO A 75 -1.98 5.74 -15.69
CA PRO A 75 -1.04 4.77 -16.22
C PRO A 75 0.40 5.09 -15.81
N ASP A 76 1.24 4.07 -15.74
CA ASP A 76 2.70 4.21 -15.67
C ASP A 76 3.29 4.54 -17.08
N ALA A 77 4.62 4.69 -17.15
CA ALA A 77 5.34 4.97 -18.39
C ALA A 77 5.18 3.88 -19.49
N LYS A 78 4.72 2.68 -19.11
CA LYS A 78 4.46 1.54 -19.99
C LYS A 78 2.98 1.39 -20.33
N GLY A 79 2.12 2.29 -19.84
CA GLY A 79 0.67 2.25 -20.03
C GLY A 79 -0.06 1.28 -19.07
N LYS A 80 0.62 0.71 -18.07
CA LYS A 80 -0.01 -0.16 -17.07
C LYS A 80 -0.66 0.70 -15.99
N LEU A 81 -1.87 0.33 -15.57
CA LEU A 81 -2.59 0.99 -14.48
C LEU A 81 -1.76 0.96 -13.18
N ILE A 82 -1.64 2.11 -12.55
CA ILE A 82 -1.08 2.26 -11.21
C ILE A 82 -2.25 2.20 -10.22
N SER A 83 -2.28 1.16 -9.39
CA SER A 83 -3.39 0.96 -8.43
C SER A 83 -3.35 1.90 -7.24
N GLU A 84 -2.17 2.34 -6.81
CA GLU A 84 -1.98 3.25 -5.67
C GLU A 84 -0.90 4.28 -5.97
N LEU A 85 -1.18 5.54 -5.65
CA LEU A 85 -0.24 6.66 -5.71
C LEU A 85 -0.30 7.42 -4.39
N THR A 86 0.86 7.70 -3.82
CA THR A 86 0.94 8.75 -2.80
C THR A 86 0.77 10.13 -3.45
N VAL A 87 0.39 11.13 -2.64
CA VAL A 87 0.33 12.52 -3.11
C VAL A 87 1.64 12.97 -3.77
N ALA A 88 2.79 12.58 -3.21
CA ALA A 88 4.10 12.90 -3.78
C ALA A 88 4.31 12.26 -5.17
N GLN A 89 3.97 10.97 -5.30
CA GLN A 89 4.06 10.24 -6.59
C GLN A 89 3.09 10.80 -7.62
N ALA A 90 1.84 11.08 -7.21
CA ALA A 90 0.83 11.69 -8.09
C ALA A 90 1.29 13.07 -8.59
N THR A 91 1.86 13.90 -7.71
CA THR A 91 2.40 15.21 -8.09
C THR A 91 3.57 15.09 -9.09
N ALA A 92 4.47 14.13 -8.87
CA ALA A 92 5.56 13.86 -9.83
C ALA A 92 5.03 13.38 -11.18
N LEU A 93 3.99 12.54 -11.18
CA LEU A 93 3.35 12.02 -12.39
C LEU A 93 2.67 13.14 -13.19
N ILE A 94 1.98 14.08 -12.52
CA ILE A 94 1.38 15.28 -13.13
C ILE A 94 2.46 16.13 -13.81
N ALA A 95 3.61 16.32 -13.16
CA ALA A 95 4.71 17.10 -13.72
C ALA A 95 5.32 16.48 -15.00
N GLY A 96 5.24 15.16 -15.15
CA GLY A 96 5.72 14.42 -16.33
C GLY A 96 4.91 14.64 -17.62
N ASN A 97 3.72 15.21 -17.54
CA ASN A 97 2.85 15.67 -18.64
C ASN A 97 2.43 14.63 -19.69
N ASN A 98 2.59 13.33 -19.44
CA ASN A 98 2.22 12.25 -20.35
C ASN A 98 1.03 11.44 -19.82
N LEU A 99 -0.08 12.11 -19.53
CA LEU A 99 -1.29 11.51 -18.96
C LEU A 99 -2.47 11.61 -19.95
N PRO A 100 -3.44 10.68 -19.89
CA PRO A 100 -4.74 10.84 -20.56
C PRO A 100 -5.42 12.16 -20.15
N GLU A 101 -6.23 12.71 -21.04
CA GLU A 101 -6.84 14.04 -20.84
C GLU A 101 -7.73 14.10 -19.58
N ASP A 102 -8.50 13.06 -19.31
CA ASP A 102 -9.34 12.97 -18.12
C ASP A 102 -8.48 12.85 -16.85
N VAL A 103 -7.39 12.08 -16.86
CA VAL A 103 -6.47 11.98 -15.74
C VAL A 103 -5.78 13.30 -15.45
N LYS A 104 -5.44 14.09 -16.49
CA LYS A 104 -4.89 15.46 -16.32
C LYS A 104 -5.85 16.39 -15.57
N ILE A 105 -7.15 16.18 -15.70
CA ILE A 105 -8.18 16.97 -15.05
C ILE A 105 -8.40 16.48 -13.61
N TYR A 106 -8.63 15.18 -13.42
CA TYR A 106 -9.07 14.65 -12.14
C TYR A 106 -7.94 14.35 -11.16
N LEU A 107 -6.74 13.98 -11.63
CA LEU A 107 -5.62 13.66 -10.72
C LEU A 107 -5.15 14.86 -9.89
N PRO A 108 -5.02 16.10 -10.42
CA PRO A 108 -4.74 17.28 -9.59
C PRO A 108 -5.84 17.57 -8.56
N CYS A 109 -7.11 17.34 -8.92
CA CYS A 109 -8.25 17.52 -8.02
C CYS A 109 -8.21 16.49 -6.88
N ALA A 110 -7.86 15.24 -7.17
CA ALA A 110 -7.66 14.18 -6.19
C ALA A 110 -6.52 14.52 -5.23
N VAL A 111 -5.37 14.97 -5.73
CA VAL A 111 -4.23 15.43 -4.93
C VAL A 111 -4.64 16.61 -4.03
N LYS A 112 -5.36 17.61 -4.57
CA LYS A 112 -5.87 18.74 -3.78
C LYS A 112 -6.78 18.28 -2.65
N ALA A 113 -7.70 17.35 -2.92
CA ALA A 113 -8.63 16.82 -1.93
C ALA A 113 -7.89 16.12 -0.78
N VAL A 114 -6.96 15.22 -1.11
CA VAL A 114 -6.19 14.43 -0.11
C VAL A 114 -5.29 15.36 0.72
N ASN A 115 -4.61 16.33 0.11
CA ASN A 115 -3.81 17.34 0.83
C ASN A 115 -4.66 18.21 1.75
N SER A 116 -5.96 18.32 1.50
CA SER A 116 -6.91 19.10 2.29
C SER A 116 -7.68 18.27 3.31
N GLY A 117 -7.29 17.02 3.57
CA GLY A 117 -7.81 16.18 4.64
C GLY A 117 -8.84 15.12 4.24
N VAL A 118 -9.17 14.98 2.94
CA VAL A 118 -9.90 13.80 2.45
C VAL A 118 -8.98 12.59 2.59
N LYS A 119 -9.44 11.51 3.22
CA LYS A 119 -8.55 10.37 3.55
C LYS A 119 -7.98 9.70 2.31
N ARG A 120 -8.78 9.56 1.25
CA ARG A 120 -8.34 9.00 -0.04
C ARG A 120 -9.22 9.48 -1.19
N ALA A 121 -8.63 9.53 -2.39
CA ALA A 121 -9.37 9.82 -3.61
C ALA A 121 -9.14 8.70 -4.63
N HIS A 122 -10.12 8.45 -5.50
CA HIS A 122 -10.09 7.36 -6.45
C HIS A 122 -10.42 7.86 -7.85
N LEU A 123 -9.71 7.37 -8.85
CA LEU A 123 -10.04 7.49 -10.26
C LEU A 123 -10.42 6.11 -10.77
N ILE A 124 -11.67 5.91 -11.19
CA ILE A 124 -12.17 4.61 -11.67
C ILE A 124 -12.92 4.75 -12.99
N SER A 125 -12.85 3.73 -13.83
CA SER A 125 -13.56 3.75 -15.11
C SER A 125 -15.08 3.73 -14.92
N ARG A 126 -15.78 4.64 -15.59
CA ARG A 126 -17.25 4.63 -15.69
C ARG A 126 -17.81 3.54 -16.61
N HIS A 127 -16.95 2.89 -17.39
CA HIS A 127 -17.33 1.88 -18.37
C HIS A 127 -17.35 0.46 -17.84
N VAL A 128 -16.87 0.25 -16.61
CA VAL A 128 -16.88 -1.07 -15.94
C VAL A 128 -18.13 -1.19 -15.08
N ASP A 129 -18.94 -2.19 -15.37
CA ASP A 129 -20.13 -2.48 -14.56
C ASP A 129 -19.71 -2.89 -13.13
N GLY A 130 -20.39 -2.33 -12.13
CA GLY A 130 -20.05 -2.57 -10.74
C GLY A 130 -18.72 -1.95 -10.26
N ALA A 131 -18.05 -1.10 -11.07
CA ALA A 131 -16.78 -0.46 -10.75
C ALA A 131 -16.71 0.11 -9.34
N LEU A 132 -17.74 0.85 -8.95
CA LEU A 132 -17.83 1.48 -7.64
C LEU A 132 -17.83 0.47 -6.50
N LEU A 133 -18.56 -0.63 -6.67
CA LEU A 133 -18.64 -1.71 -5.66
C LEU A 133 -17.30 -2.45 -5.55
N ILE A 134 -16.69 -2.75 -6.69
CA ILE A 134 -15.37 -3.42 -6.71
C ILE A 134 -14.33 -2.54 -6.02
N GLU A 135 -14.26 -1.25 -6.35
CA GLU A 135 -13.29 -0.32 -5.76
C GLU A 135 -13.48 -0.13 -4.26
N LEU A 136 -14.73 -0.06 -3.79
CA LEU A 136 -15.04 0.23 -2.39
C LEU A 136 -14.98 -0.98 -1.47
N PHE A 137 -15.27 -2.18 -1.99
CA PHE A 137 -15.50 -3.38 -1.18
C PHE A 137 -14.52 -4.52 -1.47
N THR A 138 -13.55 -4.34 -2.37
CA THR A 138 -12.50 -5.34 -2.59
C THR A 138 -11.11 -4.78 -2.33
N HIS A 139 -10.18 -5.65 -1.95
CA HIS A 139 -8.80 -5.26 -1.64
C HIS A 139 -7.99 -4.85 -2.89
N HIS A 140 -8.36 -5.32 -4.06
CA HIS A 140 -7.57 -5.08 -5.28
C HIS A 140 -8.03 -3.85 -6.06
N GLY A 141 -9.25 -3.40 -5.82
CA GLY A 141 -9.83 -2.29 -6.57
C GLY A 141 -9.75 -2.50 -8.09
N ILE A 142 -10.11 -1.51 -8.87
CA ILE A 142 -9.99 -1.53 -10.33
C ILE A 142 -9.44 -0.21 -10.89
N GLY A 143 -9.24 0.78 -10.04
CA GLY A 143 -8.83 2.12 -10.39
C GLY A 143 -7.45 2.51 -9.86
N THR A 144 -7.22 3.81 -9.82
CA THR A 144 -6.08 4.42 -9.13
C THR A 144 -6.56 5.09 -7.86
N MET A 145 -6.02 4.66 -6.73
CA MET A 145 -6.25 5.29 -5.44
C MET A 145 -5.13 6.26 -5.10
N ILE A 146 -5.48 7.45 -4.64
CA ILE A 146 -4.55 8.48 -4.17
C ILE A 146 -4.66 8.59 -2.66
N VAL A 147 -3.52 8.48 -1.96
CA VAL A 147 -3.40 8.48 -0.50
C VAL A 147 -2.31 9.46 -0.03
N PRO A 148 -2.39 9.98 1.20
CA PRO A 148 -1.36 10.89 1.72
C PRO A 148 -0.01 10.16 1.85
N GLU A 149 -0.03 8.93 2.36
CA GLU A 149 1.13 8.05 2.57
C GLU A 149 0.80 6.64 2.09
N PRO A 150 1.80 5.79 1.81
CA PRO A 150 1.55 4.39 1.43
C PRO A 150 0.68 3.69 2.47
N LEU A 151 -0.32 2.93 2.01
CA LEU A 151 -1.15 2.14 2.94
C LEU A 151 -0.38 1.02 3.60
N GLU A 152 0.62 0.49 2.92
CA GLU A 152 1.42 -0.62 3.40
C GLU A 152 2.71 -0.12 4.05
N HIS A 153 2.90 -0.46 5.32
CA HIS A 153 4.06 -0.10 6.12
C HIS A 153 4.87 -1.32 6.53
N LEU A 154 6.19 -1.25 6.34
CA LEU A 154 7.14 -2.21 6.93
C LEU A 154 7.65 -1.64 8.25
N ARG A 155 7.46 -2.39 9.32
CA ARG A 155 7.88 -2.02 10.68
C ARG A 155 8.28 -3.23 11.49
N ASP A 156 9.02 -3.01 12.56
CA ASP A 156 9.29 -4.05 13.55
C ASP A 156 7.98 -4.52 14.19
N ALA A 157 7.90 -5.81 14.47
CA ALA A 157 6.73 -6.41 15.07
C ALA A 157 6.66 -6.13 16.57
N THR A 158 5.44 -6.05 17.09
CA THR A 158 5.12 -5.91 18.49
C THR A 158 4.33 -7.12 18.99
N ALA A 159 4.14 -7.25 20.30
CA ALA A 159 3.34 -8.33 20.86
C ALA A 159 1.89 -8.35 20.33
N GLU A 160 1.36 -7.20 19.93
CA GLU A 160 0.02 -7.08 19.36
C GLU A 160 -0.12 -7.73 17.98
N ASP A 161 1.00 -7.90 17.26
CA ASP A 161 1.02 -8.51 15.94
C ASP A 161 1.03 -10.05 15.96
N VAL A 162 1.29 -10.65 17.11
CA VAL A 162 1.40 -12.11 17.25
C VAL A 162 0.20 -12.86 16.67
N PRO A 163 -1.06 -12.47 16.92
CA PRO A 163 -2.21 -13.15 16.31
C PRO A 163 -2.21 -13.08 14.78
N GLY A 164 -1.91 -11.92 14.20
CA GLY A 164 -1.84 -11.73 12.75
C GLY A 164 -0.70 -12.50 12.10
N ILE A 165 0.45 -12.57 12.77
CA ILE A 165 1.60 -13.37 12.31
C ILE A 165 1.23 -14.86 12.31
N LEU A 166 0.61 -15.38 13.39
CA LEU A 166 0.18 -16.77 13.47
C LEU A 166 -0.81 -17.13 12.35
N GLN A 167 -1.78 -16.28 12.05
CA GLN A 167 -2.71 -16.51 10.94
C GLN A 167 -2.00 -16.74 9.60
N ILE A 168 -0.84 -16.13 9.39
CA ILE A 168 -0.04 -16.29 8.16
C ILE A 168 0.85 -17.53 8.24
N LEU A 169 1.44 -17.80 9.41
CA LEU A 169 2.43 -18.88 9.57
C LEU A 169 1.78 -20.26 9.73
N GLU A 170 0.72 -20.40 10.51
CA GLU A 170 0.07 -21.69 10.79
C GLU A 170 -0.30 -22.51 9.56
N PRO A 171 -0.92 -21.94 8.51
CA PRO A 171 -1.22 -22.70 7.30
C PRO A 171 0.04 -23.23 6.59
N LEU A 172 1.15 -22.47 6.64
CA LEU A 172 2.43 -22.85 6.04
C LEU A 172 3.17 -23.90 6.88
N GLU A 173 3.01 -23.85 8.18
CA GLU A 173 3.52 -24.86 9.12
C GLU A 173 2.80 -26.20 8.95
N GLN A 174 1.46 -26.18 8.85
CA GLN A 174 0.65 -27.37 8.58
C GLN A 174 1.00 -28.03 7.24
N GLN A 175 1.38 -27.23 6.24
CA GLN A 175 1.85 -27.73 4.93
C GLN A 175 3.33 -28.19 4.96
N GLY A 176 4.03 -28.08 6.09
CA GLY A 176 5.45 -28.42 6.23
C GLY A 176 6.39 -27.44 5.50
N VAL A 177 5.91 -26.27 5.09
CA VAL A 177 6.72 -25.21 4.45
C VAL A 177 7.58 -24.50 5.48
N LEU A 178 7.01 -24.19 6.64
CA LEU A 178 7.71 -23.57 7.76
C LEU A 178 7.84 -24.53 8.96
N VAL A 179 8.79 -24.23 9.83
CA VAL A 179 8.93 -24.94 11.12
C VAL A 179 7.82 -24.49 12.03
N PRO A 180 7.06 -25.41 12.66
CA PRO A 180 6.06 -25.06 13.66
C PRO A 180 6.67 -24.22 14.80
N ARG A 181 5.97 -23.17 15.20
CA ARG A 181 6.33 -22.29 16.31
C ARG A 181 5.16 -22.19 17.26
N GLU A 182 5.43 -22.54 18.53
CA GLU A 182 4.46 -22.26 19.56
C GLU A 182 4.30 -20.75 19.77
N ARG A 183 3.09 -20.33 20.10
CA ARG A 183 2.77 -18.92 20.38
C ARG A 183 3.73 -18.29 21.38
N THR A 184 4.06 -19.01 22.47
CA THR A 184 5.00 -18.58 23.50
C THR A 184 6.42 -18.33 22.97
N MET A 185 6.86 -19.12 22.00
CA MET A 185 8.14 -18.90 21.32
C MET A 185 8.10 -17.66 20.45
N LEU A 186 6.99 -17.45 19.71
CA LEU A 186 6.83 -16.27 18.88
C LEU A 186 6.80 -14.99 19.73
N GLU A 187 6.06 -15.01 20.86
CA GLU A 187 6.00 -13.89 21.80
C GLU A 187 7.39 -13.55 22.37
N ARG A 188 8.19 -14.56 22.69
CA ARG A 188 9.56 -14.36 23.19
C ARG A 188 10.48 -13.79 22.13
N ASP A 189 10.36 -14.25 20.90
CA ASP A 189 11.26 -13.92 19.80
C ASP A 189 10.74 -12.76 18.94
N ILE A 190 9.64 -12.10 19.36
CA ILE A 190 8.93 -11.08 18.58
C ILE A 190 9.83 -9.91 18.15
N GLY A 191 10.83 -9.55 18.95
CA GLY A 191 11.80 -8.50 18.62
C GLY A 191 12.68 -8.80 17.42
N HIS A 192 12.71 -10.03 16.93
CA HIS A 192 13.38 -10.40 15.69
C HIS A 192 12.45 -10.31 14.48
N PHE A 193 11.13 -10.23 14.71
CA PHE A 193 10.14 -10.16 13.63
C PHE A 193 9.92 -8.74 13.15
N PHE A 194 9.54 -8.63 11.88
CA PHE A 194 9.01 -7.44 11.27
C PHE A 194 7.85 -7.81 10.37
N VAL A 195 6.95 -6.89 10.17
CA VAL A 195 5.68 -7.10 9.49
C VAL A 195 5.47 -6.08 8.39
N LEU A 196 4.83 -6.52 7.32
CA LEU A 196 4.19 -5.66 6.35
C LEU A 196 2.72 -5.54 6.77
N GLU A 197 2.32 -4.35 7.15
CA GLU A 197 1.00 -4.05 7.70
C GLU A 197 0.28 -3.04 6.82
N ALA A 198 -1.03 -3.19 6.69
CA ALA A 198 -1.92 -2.19 6.11
C ALA A 198 -3.25 -2.16 6.87
N GLU A 199 -3.65 -0.98 7.31
CA GLU A 199 -4.95 -0.72 7.97
C GLU A 199 -5.24 -1.70 9.14
N GLY A 200 -4.22 -2.00 9.94
CA GLY A 200 -4.31 -2.91 11.08
C GLY A 200 -4.23 -4.40 10.73
N ASN A 201 -4.08 -4.75 9.46
CA ASN A 201 -3.96 -6.14 9.01
C ASN A 201 -2.52 -6.49 8.66
N ILE A 202 -2.04 -7.64 9.14
CA ILE A 202 -0.72 -8.14 8.77
C ILE A 202 -0.82 -8.84 7.40
N LEU A 203 -0.15 -8.27 6.41
CA LEU A 203 -0.12 -8.80 5.03
C LEU A 203 1.02 -9.78 4.81
N GLY A 204 2.09 -9.64 5.59
CA GLY A 204 3.25 -10.51 5.53
C GLY A 204 4.16 -10.29 6.73
N CYS A 205 5.03 -11.25 6.97
CA CYS A 205 6.01 -11.19 8.05
C CYS A 205 7.32 -11.85 7.65
N ALA A 206 8.39 -11.50 8.37
CA ALA A 206 9.64 -12.22 8.35
C ALA A 206 10.38 -12.00 9.68
N ALA A 207 11.41 -12.80 9.94
CA ALA A 207 12.26 -12.65 11.11
C ALA A 207 13.74 -12.57 10.72
N LEU A 208 14.50 -11.74 11.41
CA LEU A 208 15.94 -11.58 11.25
C LEU A 208 16.65 -11.93 12.55
N TYR A 209 17.40 -13.02 12.55
CA TYR A 209 18.20 -13.47 13.70
C TYR A 209 19.66 -13.16 13.48
N PRO A 210 20.24 -12.12 14.13
CA PRO A 210 21.61 -11.71 13.93
C PRO A 210 22.61 -12.63 14.66
N PHE A 211 23.75 -12.85 13.99
CA PHE A 211 24.95 -13.49 14.52
C PHE A 211 26.13 -12.51 14.37
N PRO A 212 26.25 -11.51 15.27
CA PRO A 212 27.20 -10.41 15.10
C PRO A 212 28.65 -10.85 15.02
N GLU A 213 29.04 -11.88 15.78
CA GLU A 213 30.41 -12.45 15.79
C GLU A 213 30.81 -12.98 14.42
N HIS A 214 29.85 -13.47 13.65
CA HIS A 214 30.03 -13.99 12.28
C HIS A 214 29.69 -12.95 11.20
N LYS A 215 29.28 -11.73 11.59
CA LYS A 215 28.79 -10.67 10.69
C LYS A 215 27.70 -11.14 9.72
N THR A 216 26.82 -12.04 10.16
CA THR A 216 25.76 -12.63 9.37
C THR A 216 24.42 -12.62 10.13
N ALA A 217 23.31 -12.80 9.43
CA ALA A 217 22.01 -13.08 10.03
C ALA A 217 21.23 -14.16 9.29
N GLU A 218 20.39 -14.88 10.00
CA GLU A 218 19.37 -15.76 9.41
C GLU A 218 18.11 -14.95 9.09
N LEU A 219 17.69 -14.99 7.84
CA LEU A 219 16.37 -14.55 7.44
C LEU A 219 15.42 -15.75 7.47
N ALA A 220 14.44 -15.73 8.36
CA ALA A 220 13.52 -16.83 8.61
C ALA A 220 12.07 -16.37 8.53
N ALA A 221 11.13 -17.31 8.49
CA ALA A 221 9.69 -17.07 8.54
C ALA A 221 9.18 -16.06 7.49
N VAL A 222 9.83 -15.97 6.32
CA VAL A 222 9.36 -15.12 5.24
C VAL A 222 8.04 -15.67 4.72
N ALA A 223 6.98 -14.94 4.96
CA ALA A 223 5.64 -15.35 4.61
C ALA A 223 4.79 -14.15 4.21
N VAL A 224 3.98 -14.32 3.17
CA VAL A 224 2.97 -13.36 2.72
C VAL A 224 1.62 -14.07 2.73
N ASN A 225 0.62 -13.39 3.25
CA ASN A 225 -0.73 -13.89 3.28
C ASN A 225 -1.17 -14.27 1.86
N PRO A 226 -1.71 -15.48 1.63
CA PRO A 226 -2.10 -15.97 0.31
C PRO A 226 -3.00 -15.02 -0.50
N PHE A 227 -3.87 -14.29 0.18
CA PHE A 227 -4.77 -13.31 -0.45
C PHE A 227 -4.05 -12.06 -0.97
N TYR A 228 -2.78 -11.84 -0.58
CA TYR A 228 -1.99 -10.65 -0.90
C TYR A 228 -0.65 -10.99 -1.56
N ARG A 229 -0.49 -12.18 -2.16
CA ARG A 229 0.79 -12.64 -2.76
C ARG A 229 1.23 -11.82 -3.96
N ASP A 230 0.31 -11.22 -4.71
CA ASP A 230 0.61 -10.37 -5.83
C ASP A 230 1.07 -8.98 -5.36
N GLY A 231 1.95 -8.32 -6.13
CA GLY A 231 2.41 -6.96 -5.81
C GLY A 231 3.79 -6.86 -5.14
N GLY A 232 4.64 -7.91 -5.24
CA GLY A 232 6.07 -7.81 -4.83
C GLY A 232 6.31 -7.75 -3.32
N ARG A 233 5.33 -8.08 -2.49
CA ARG A 233 5.40 -7.96 -1.02
C ARG A 233 6.52 -8.81 -0.40
N GLY A 234 6.76 -10.00 -0.93
CA GLY A 234 7.88 -10.85 -0.49
C GLY A 234 9.23 -10.18 -0.75
N GLU A 235 9.37 -9.47 -1.85
CA GLU A 235 10.58 -8.71 -2.20
C GLU A 235 10.79 -7.52 -1.26
N ARG A 236 9.73 -6.78 -0.95
CA ARG A 236 9.77 -5.70 0.04
C ARG A 236 10.20 -6.18 1.43
N LEU A 237 9.73 -7.36 1.87
CA LEU A 237 10.17 -8.00 3.12
C LEU A 237 11.67 -8.34 3.07
N LEU A 238 12.15 -8.88 1.94
CA LEU A 238 13.57 -9.18 1.76
C LEU A 238 14.43 -7.91 1.75
N ASP A 239 14.02 -6.87 1.04
CA ASP A 239 14.73 -5.59 0.98
C ASP A 239 14.82 -4.92 2.36
N TYR A 240 13.74 -4.99 3.13
CA TYR A 240 13.73 -4.50 4.51
C TYR A 240 14.72 -5.29 5.40
N ALA A 241 14.74 -6.62 5.26
CA ALA A 241 15.70 -7.47 5.98
C ALA A 241 17.16 -7.13 5.62
N ILE A 242 17.44 -6.91 4.33
CA ILE A 242 18.76 -6.50 3.83
C ILE A 242 19.15 -5.14 4.41
N ALA A 243 18.26 -4.15 4.36
CA ALA A 243 18.52 -2.82 4.91
C ALA A 243 18.77 -2.88 6.42
N LYS A 244 17.95 -3.65 7.16
CA LYS A 244 18.11 -3.85 8.61
C LYS A 244 19.43 -4.53 8.96
N ALA A 245 19.81 -5.59 8.23
CA ALA A 245 21.06 -6.30 8.41
C ALA A 245 22.30 -5.40 8.14
N ARG A 246 22.25 -4.60 7.06
CA ARG A 246 23.28 -3.60 6.75
C ARG A 246 23.39 -2.53 7.85
N GLY A 247 22.27 -2.06 8.37
CA GLY A 247 22.20 -1.12 9.49
C GLY A 247 22.83 -1.66 10.77
N MET A 248 22.83 -2.98 10.97
CA MET A 248 23.50 -3.68 12.06
C MET A 248 25.00 -3.96 11.77
N GLY A 249 25.54 -3.55 10.62
CA GLY A 249 26.94 -3.82 10.22
C GLY A 249 27.19 -5.27 9.80
N LEU A 250 26.15 -6.04 9.50
CA LEU A 250 26.27 -7.42 9.01
C LEU A 250 26.64 -7.40 7.52
N LYS A 251 27.34 -8.45 7.08
CA LYS A 251 27.87 -8.55 5.71
C LYS A 251 27.17 -9.60 4.87
N THR A 252 26.46 -10.54 5.51
CA THR A 252 25.81 -11.63 4.80
C THR A 252 24.48 -11.97 5.43
N LEU A 253 23.56 -12.46 4.59
CA LEU A 253 22.33 -13.13 5.01
C LEU A 253 22.38 -14.59 4.62
N PHE A 254 21.80 -15.45 5.44
CA PHE A 254 21.51 -16.82 5.02
C PHE A 254 20.05 -17.18 5.30
N VAL A 255 19.54 -18.13 4.54
CA VAL A 255 18.18 -18.67 4.67
C VAL A 255 18.21 -20.18 4.61
N LEU A 256 17.29 -20.83 5.32
CA LEU A 256 17.05 -22.26 5.23
C LEU A 256 15.70 -22.50 4.56
N SER A 257 15.67 -23.13 3.40
CA SER A 257 14.46 -23.35 2.62
C SER A 257 14.33 -24.79 2.12
N THR A 258 13.09 -25.29 2.10
CA THR A 258 12.76 -26.59 1.52
C THR A 258 12.04 -26.49 0.17
N ARG A 259 11.32 -25.39 -0.09
CA ARG A 259 10.44 -25.26 -1.27
C ARG A 259 10.66 -24.01 -2.12
N THR A 260 11.08 -22.91 -1.52
CA THR A 260 11.19 -21.59 -2.20
C THR A 260 12.60 -21.30 -2.70
N THR A 261 13.36 -22.34 -3.08
CA THR A 261 14.78 -22.25 -3.44
C THR A 261 15.01 -21.32 -4.64
N HIS A 262 14.23 -21.48 -5.71
CA HIS A 262 14.37 -20.65 -6.92
C HIS A 262 14.11 -19.17 -6.66
N TRP A 263 13.14 -18.86 -5.82
CA TRP A 263 12.82 -17.48 -5.45
C TRP A 263 14.02 -16.75 -4.80
N PHE A 264 14.78 -17.45 -3.94
CA PHE A 264 15.98 -16.90 -3.33
C PHE A 264 17.15 -16.81 -4.33
N ILE A 265 17.32 -17.83 -5.21
CA ILE A 265 18.37 -17.82 -6.25
C ILE A 265 18.18 -16.63 -7.19
N GLU A 266 16.96 -16.37 -7.67
CA GLU A 266 16.62 -15.23 -8.52
C GLU A 266 16.96 -13.87 -7.87
N ARG A 267 17.03 -13.82 -6.54
CA ARG A 267 17.38 -12.63 -5.74
C ARG A 267 18.83 -12.62 -5.26
N GLY A 268 19.67 -13.42 -5.92
CA GLY A 268 21.12 -13.40 -5.74
C GLY A 268 21.62 -14.16 -4.51
N PHE A 269 20.83 -15.11 -3.99
CA PHE A 269 21.34 -16.06 -3.02
C PHE A 269 21.99 -17.25 -3.74
N THR A 270 23.10 -17.75 -3.20
CA THR A 270 23.83 -18.93 -3.67
C THR A 270 23.68 -20.07 -2.68
N GLU A 271 23.47 -21.30 -3.20
CA GLU A 271 23.40 -22.51 -2.37
C GLU A 271 24.78 -22.75 -1.71
N THR A 272 24.75 -23.10 -0.44
CA THR A 272 25.92 -23.47 0.36
C THR A 272 25.56 -24.67 1.24
N ASP A 273 26.52 -25.21 1.95
CA ASP A 273 26.30 -26.29 2.88
C ASP A 273 26.18 -25.82 4.35
N VAL A 274 25.84 -26.75 5.25
CA VAL A 274 25.62 -26.47 6.66
C VAL A 274 26.90 -25.98 7.37
N SER A 275 28.11 -26.29 6.83
CA SER A 275 29.36 -25.85 7.40
C SER A 275 29.58 -24.33 7.27
N GLY A 276 28.85 -23.71 6.33
CA GLY A 276 28.82 -22.24 6.16
C GLY A 276 27.98 -21.48 7.19
N LEU A 277 27.24 -22.18 8.06
CA LEU A 277 26.42 -21.58 9.09
C LEU A 277 27.25 -21.21 10.34
N PRO A 278 26.82 -20.19 11.12
CA PRO A 278 27.33 -19.97 12.46
C PRO A 278 27.19 -21.25 13.33
N LYS A 279 28.21 -21.57 14.13
CA LYS A 279 28.25 -22.81 14.92
C LYS A 279 26.96 -23.02 15.73
N ALA A 280 26.50 -21.99 16.42
CA ALA A 280 25.28 -22.05 17.21
C ALA A 280 24.03 -22.41 16.38
N ARG A 281 24.03 -22.08 15.09
CA ARG A 281 22.93 -22.42 14.17
C ARG A 281 23.12 -23.79 13.54
N ALA A 282 24.35 -24.17 13.21
CA ALA A 282 24.70 -25.48 12.69
C ALA A 282 24.38 -26.60 13.69
N ASP A 283 24.69 -26.38 14.97
CA ASP A 283 24.40 -27.32 16.06
C ASP A 283 22.88 -27.57 16.24
N ASN A 284 22.06 -26.62 15.85
CA ASN A 284 20.59 -26.69 15.87
C ASN A 284 19.97 -26.95 14.49
N TYR A 285 20.75 -27.43 13.52
CA TYR A 285 20.22 -27.75 12.20
C TYR A 285 19.39 -29.03 12.24
N ASN A 286 18.16 -28.93 11.72
CA ASN A 286 17.26 -30.09 11.63
C ASN A 286 17.55 -30.90 10.35
N TYR A 287 18.28 -31.99 10.51
CA TYR A 287 18.67 -32.90 9.42
C TYR A 287 17.49 -33.66 8.81
N ASP A 288 16.44 -33.94 9.58
CA ASP A 288 15.25 -34.65 9.08
C ASP A 288 14.48 -33.82 8.07
N ARG A 289 14.49 -32.51 8.23
CA ARG A 289 13.82 -31.57 7.32
C ARG A 289 14.56 -31.35 6.01
N ARG A 290 15.86 -31.61 5.95
CA ARG A 290 16.72 -31.46 4.76
C ARG A 290 16.59 -30.09 4.10
N SER A 291 16.48 -29.01 4.87
CA SER A 291 16.45 -27.65 4.35
C SER A 291 17.78 -27.33 3.66
N LYS A 292 17.72 -26.82 2.43
CA LYS A 292 18.91 -26.26 1.78
C LYS A 292 19.28 -24.92 2.39
N VAL A 293 20.56 -24.66 2.44
CA VAL A 293 21.13 -23.40 2.94
C VAL A 293 21.48 -22.52 1.76
N PHE A 294 21.04 -21.26 1.79
CA PHE A 294 21.38 -20.27 0.79
C PHE A 294 21.98 -19.06 1.48
N ARG A 295 22.98 -18.44 0.86
CA ARG A 295 23.71 -17.28 1.38
C ARG A 295 23.74 -16.17 0.34
N LYS A 296 23.66 -14.93 0.82
CA LYS A 296 23.78 -13.71 0.03
C LYS A 296 24.74 -12.74 0.71
N GLU A 297 25.69 -12.19 -0.04
CA GLU A 297 26.48 -11.04 0.39
C GLU A 297 25.61 -9.76 0.31
N LEU A 298 25.80 -8.85 1.28
CA LEU A 298 25.00 -7.63 1.47
C LEU A 298 25.67 -6.38 0.91
#